data_1594771d8dec413e960a63c8d325baba
#
_entry.id   1594771d8dec413e960a63c8d325baba
#
_cell.length_a   1.000
_cell.length_b   1.000
_cell.length_c   1.000
_cell.angle_alpha   90.00
_cell.angle_beta   90.00
_cell.angle_gamma   90.00
#
_symmetry.space_group_name_H-M   'P 1'
#
loop_
_entity.id
_entity.type
_entity.pdbx_description
1 polymer ?
#
loop_
_entity_poly.entity_id
_entity_poly.type
_entity_poly.pdbx_seq_one_letter_code
_entity_poly.pdbx_strand_id
1 'polypeptide(L)'
;MAETFSDLIAAEDVLLFVNAAVTATGQREFRSGAHAQRLSLGFLHEYVRVNYRPVYAASLALDINDHNAVLIIEALLRTAHEAGPEEKRAEGRLIARRLAMLPPQRVYRLFRELRAAGVGNRRTRAILREWLATRPDLAHDAVKYRTGLKSAARHFHLPPAALRLPPAAPRLTPEGTRQAAEARSDELGDFLFKPGRRKRYGHALLDAYRRAHFEQGALYELPFTVAEGFAARHGIPRGAFLERMEPRMTRLERLRTQRSALALADADTAGPRAARPRPADLTVMPLTRLALYVLSLSLDERMRRRGELSHALRTAARRVAGPYAGTWGRVAAVLDDSYSSSGSGEKRRRPLGTALACHCLLKALAAPGSYTPLWTSGSTDPLLVRPYGPTPLGTRIIDALDHTPDRLVIVSDGWDNAPPGLAGEVLRVWRTRLDREGRTSAVHLNPVYDADGFDVRRLAPSVPTAGIRDAEDLPALVEIAQFAEGRTGLAELRAYLDRRVERFVNDDPPCRLPEEGRRGGRPRGEDPSGSTVPDSTASDSTVLDSTASDSTASDSTASEER
;
A
#
# COMPACT_ATOMS: atom_id res chain seq x y z
N MET A 1 6.02 31.51 23.00
CA MET A 1 7.33 31.16 23.59
C MET A 1 8.32 31.04 22.46
N ALA A 2 9.50 31.62 22.57
CA ALA A 2 10.53 31.45 21.54
C ALA A 2 10.91 29.97 21.48
N GLU A 3 10.97 29.40 20.26
CA GLU A 3 11.42 28.03 20.06
C GLU A 3 12.87 27.90 20.45
N THR A 4 13.16 26.83 21.17
CA THR A 4 14.53 26.48 21.53
C THR A 4 15.21 25.74 20.38
N PHE A 5 16.54 25.78 20.31
CA PHE A 5 17.31 24.97 19.36
C PHE A 5 16.97 23.47 19.47
N SER A 6 16.66 23.01 20.68
CA SER A 6 16.21 21.63 20.95
C SER A 6 14.86 21.32 20.28
N ASP A 7 13.92 22.29 20.22
CA ASP A 7 12.61 22.10 19.59
C ASP A 7 12.74 22.01 18.07
N LEU A 8 13.67 22.75 17.45
CA LEU A 8 13.96 22.66 16.03
C LEU A 8 14.56 21.31 15.63
N ILE A 9 15.53 20.81 16.41
CA ILE A 9 16.11 19.49 16.20
C ILE A 9 15.01 18.41 16.34
N ALA A 10 14.17 18.49 17.35
CA ALA A 10 13.07 17.55 17.55
C ALA A 10 12.08 17.56 16.37
N ALA A 11 11.81 18.72 15.79
CA ALA A 11 10.94 18.83 14.62
C ALA A 11 11.58 18.18 13.38
N GLU A 12 12.89 18.38 13.16
CA GLU A 12 13.64 17.75 12.07
C GLU A 12 13.66 16.23 12.20
N ASP A 13 13.92 15.69 13.40
CA ASP A 13 13.93 14.25 13.68
C ASP A 13 12.58 13.61 13.37
N VAL A 14 11.48 14.28 13.73
CA VAL A 14 10.12 13.80 13.47
C VAL A 14 9.80 13.80 11.98
N LEU A 15 10.16 14.86 11.26
CA LEU A 15 9.96 14.94 9.81
C LEU A 15 10.76 13.87 9.06
N LEU A 16 12.01 13.65 9.47
CA LEU A 16 12.88 12.60 8.95
C LEU A 16 12.24 11.22 9.15
N PHE A 17 11.71 10.94 10.34
CA PHE A 17 11.00 9.70 10.61
C PHE A 17 9.72 9.57 9.77
N VAL A 18 8.94 10.62 9.61
CA VAL A 18 7.71 10.59 8.78
C VAL A 18 8.05 10.28 7.32
N ASN A 19 9.09 10.92 6.76
CA ASN A 19 9.57 10.62 5.42
C ASN A 19 9.96 9.15 5.26
N ALA A 20 10.72 8.61 6.22
CA ALA A 20 11.08 7.19 6.26
C ALA A 20 9.85 6.30 6.39
N ALA A 21 8.90 6.65 7.26
CA ALA A 21 7.68 5.87 7.48
C ALA A 21 6.74 5.85 6.27
N VAL A 22 6.79 6.86 5.40
CA VAL A 22 6.05 6.88 4.12
C VAL A 22 6.76 6.03 3.07
N THR A 23 8.07 6.18 2.88
CA THR A 23 8.81 5.65 1.71
C THR A 23 9.48 4.31 1.96
N ALA A 24 10.12 4.12 3.13
CA ALA A 24 10.92 2.94 3.43
C ALA A 24 10.06 1.72 3.73
N THR A 25 10.44 0.57 3.20
CA THR A 25 9.78 -0.73 3.45
C THR A 25 10.75 -1.82 3.91
N GLY A 26 12.02 -1.46 4.18
CA GLY A 26 13.08 -2.41 4.52
C GLY A 26 13.50 -3.32 3.36
N GLN A 27 12.96 -3.08 2.16
CA GLN A 27 13.33 -3.77 0.94
C GLN A 27 14.50 -3.06 0.25
N ARG A 28 15.23 -3.81 -0.59
CA ARG A 28 16.32 -3.25 -1.40
C ARG A 28 15.84 -2.08 -2.25
N GLU A 29 16.61 -1.00 -2.28
CA GLU A 29 16.49 0.11 -3.22
C GLU A 29 17.57 0.05 -4.32
N PHE A 30 17.53 0.98 -5.28
CA PHE A 30 18.50 0.98 -6.36
C PHE A 30 19.94 1.09 -5.85
N ARG A 31 20.19 1.96 -4.86
CA ARG A 31 21.52 2.26 -4.33
C ARG A 31 21.86 1.59 -3.01
N SER A 32 20.91 1.02 -2.29
CA SER A 32 21.13 0.42 -0.98
C SER A 32 20.54 -0.98 -0.85
N GLY A 33 21.27 -1.88 -0.21
CA GLY A 33 20.85 -3.26 0.02
C GLY A 33 19.74 -3.38 1.05
N ALA A 34 18.96 -4.47 1.02
CA ALA A 34 17.88 -4.71 1.97
C ALA A 34 18.34 -4.77 3.44
N HIS A 35 19.59 -5.18 3.70
CA HIS A 35 20.15 -5.20 5.06
C HIS A 35 20.34 -3.77 5.58
N ALA A 36 20.99 -2.90 4.81
CA ALA A 36 21.19 -1.49 5.16
C ALA A 36 19.84 -0.77 5.37
N GLN A 37 18.88 -0.99 4.47
CA GLN A 37 17.52 -0.45 4.58
C GLN A 37 16.83 -0.87 5.89
N ARG A 38 16.92 -2.14 6.28
CA ARG A 38 16.30 -2.62 7.53
C ARG A 38 17.02 -2.11 8.78
N LEU A 39 18.34 -2.04 8.73
CA LEU A 39 19.14 -1.55 9.86
C LEU A 39 18.85 -0.08 10.14
N SER A 40 18.93 0.74 9.10
CA SER A 40 18.65 2.18 9.17
C SER A 40 17.22 2.46 9.64
N LEU A 41 16.23 1.78 9.05
CA LEU A 41 14.83 1.93 9.42
C LEU A 41 14.58 1.48 10.88
N GLY A 42 15.19 0.37 11.29
CA GLY A 42 15.10 -0.13 12.67
C GLY A 42 15.68 0.85 13.70
N PHE A 43 16.81 1.48 13.37
CA PHE A 43 17.40 2.53 14.19
C PHE A 43 16.44 3.73 14.36
N LEU A 44 15.86 4.22 13.27
CA LEU A 44 14.92 5.34 13.33
C LEU A 44 13.68 5.02 14.15
N HIS A 45 13.10 3.83 13.99
CA HIS A 45 11.97 3.40 14.81
C HIS A 45 12.30 3.39 16.30
N GLU A 46 13.45 2.88 16.66
CA GLU A 46 13.89 2.84 18.07
C GLU A 46 14.20 4.23 18.60
N TYR A 47 14.92 5.05 17.84
CA TYR A 47 15.28 6.42 18.21
C TYR A 47 14.06 7.28 18.51
N VAL A 48 13.07 7.31 17.58
CA VAL A 48 11.86 8.12 17.74
C VAL A 48 10.94 7.54 18.81
N ARG A 49 10.89 6.22 18.97
CA ARG A 49 10.14 5.57 20.04
C ARG A 49 10.67 5.97 21.44
N VAL A 50 11.99 5.98 21.61
CA VAL A 50 12.61 6.29 22.91
C VAL A 50 12.50 7.77 23.26
N ASN A 51 12.76 8.65 22.28
CA ASN A 51 12.83 10.09 22.53
C ASN A 51 11.48 10.81 22.39
N TYR A 52 10.58 10.30 21.52
CA TYR A 52 9.34 11.00 21.13
C TYR A 52 8.15 10.03 21.08
N ARG A 53 7.98 9.15 22.09
CA ARG A 53 6.95 8.10 22.11
C ARG A 53 5.53 8.56 21.74
N PRO A 54 5.00 9.71 22.26
CA PRO A 54 3.68 10.19 21.87
C PRO A 54 3.57 10.50 20.37
N VAL A 55 4.61 11.11 19.79
CA VAL A 55 4.68 11.43 18.36
C VAL A 55 4.83 10.15 17.51
N TYR A 56 5.63 9.20 18.01
CA TYR A 56 5.77 7.88 17.38
C TYR A 56 4.43 7.16 17.28
N ALA A 57 3.63 7.18 18.34
CA ALA A 57 2.28 6.61 18.32
C ALA A 57 1.33 7.40 17.42
N ALA A 58 1.38 8.75 17.46
CA ALA A 58 0.57 9.63 16.62
C ALA A 58 0.83 9.43 15.11
N SER A 59 2.02 8.98 14.74
CA SER A 59 2.36 8.66 13.34
C SER A 59 1.47 7.57 12.73
N LEU A 60 0.80 6.74 13.54
CA LEU A 60 -0.24 5.80 13.07
C LEU A 60 -1.44 6.48 12.43
N ALA A 61 -1.67 7.77 12.72
CA ALA A 61 -2.75 8.56 12.12
C ALA A 61 -2.34 9.22 10.79
N LEU A 62 -1.08 9.11 10.40
CA LEU A 62 -0.57 9.62 9.12
C LEU A 62 -0.71 8.57 8.00
N ASP A 63 -0.55 9.01 6.76
CA ASP A 63 -0.58 8.16 5.57
C ASP A 63 0.72 7.38 5.36
N ILE A 64 1.26 6.82 6.45
CA ILE A 64 2.45 5.96 6.43
C ILE A 64 2.14 4.61 5.77
N ASN A 65 3.17 3.95 5.25
CA ASN A 65 2.99 2.64 4.64
C ASN A 65 2.68 1.54 5.67
N ASP A 66 2.02 0.48 5.21
CA ASP A 66 1.58 -0.64 6.07
C ASP A 66 2.74 -1.35 6.78
N HIS A 67 3.95 -1.36 6.19
CA HIS A 67 5.11 -1.98 6.80
C HIS A 67 5.50 -1.24 8.09
N ASN A 68 5.65 0.07 8.01
CA ASN A 68 6.01 0.91 9.16
C ASN A 68 4.87 1.00 10.17
N ALA A 69 3.60 1.01 9.73
CA ALA A 69 2.48 0.91 10.65
C ALA A 69 2.55 -0.38 11.51
N VAL A 70 2.90 -1.52 10.91
CA VAL A 70 3.10 -2.78 11.64
C VAL A 70 4.27 -2.68 12.61
N LEU A 71 5.40 -2.10 12.21
CA LEU A 71 6.58 -1.92 13.08
C LEU A 71 6.25 -1.02 14.29
N ILE A 72 5.54 0.08 14.07
CA ILE A 72 5.10 0.97 15.15
C ILE A 72 4.19 0.22 16.13
N ILE A 73 3.18 -0.50 15.64
CA ILE A 73 2.26 -1.26 16.48
C ILE A 73 3.01 -2.33 17.27
N GLU A 74 3.90 -3.07 16.63
CA GLU A 74 4.74 -4.09 17.28
C GLU A 74 5.56 -3.48 18.40
N ALA A 75 6.29 -2.38 18.14
CA ALA A 75 7.13 -1.70 19.11
C ALA A 75 6.32 -1.19 20.31
N LEU A 76 5.18 -0.52 20.09
CA LEU A 76 4.30 -0.02 21.16
C LEU A 76 3.72 -1.15 22.03
N LEU A 77 3.41 -2.30 21.43
CA LEU A 77 2.90 -3.46 22.19
C LEU A 77 4.00 -4.18 22.96
N ARG A 78 5.22 -4.27 22.42
CA ARG A 78 6.39 -4.87 23.10
C ARG A 78 6.84 -4.04 24.30
N THR A 79 6.85 -2.72 24.16
CA THR A 79 7.30 -1.77 25.19
C THR A 79 6.13 -1.15 25.99
N ALA A 80 5.01 -1.85 26.05
CA ALA A 80 3.82 -1.37 26.75
C ALA A 80 4.04 -1.09 28.25
N HIS A 81 5.07 -1.68 28.87
CA HIS A 81 5.42 -1.43 30.28
C HIS A 81 6.00 -0.02 30.50
N GLU A 82 6.59 0.60 29.49
CA GLU A 82 7.20 1.94 29.56
C GLU A 82 6.16 3.07 29.59
N ALA A 83 4.96 2.83 29.06
CA ALA A 83 3.91 3.85 28.96
C ALA A 83 3.03 3.93 30.21
N GLY A 84 2.56 5.14 30.53
CA GLY A 84 1.58 5.39 31.58
C GLY A 84 0.16 4.87 31.21
N PRO A 85 -0.79 4.87 32.17
CA PRO A 85 -2.16 4.39 31.89
C PRO A 85 -2.87 5.20 30.81
N GLU A 86 -2.75 6.52 30.78
CA GLU A 86 -3.39 7.39 29.79
C GLU A 86 -2.76 7.24 28.42
N GLU A 87 -1.43 7.16 28.32
CA GLU A 87 -0.71 6.89 27.08
C GLU A 87 -1.12 5.54 26.51
N LYS A 88 -1.23 4.49 27.34
CA LYS A 88 -1.72 3.17 26.92
C LYS A 88 -3.12 3.22 26.32
N ARG A 89 -4.01 4.06 26.85
CA ARG A 89 -5.36 4.23 26.31
C ARG A 89 -5.32 4.94 24.94
N ALA A 90 -4.54 6.04 24.85
CA ALA A 90 -4.38 6.79 23.59
C ALA A 90 -3.77 5.92 22.49
N GLU A 91 -2.64 5.26 22.77
CA GLU A 91 -2.01 4.30 21.87
C GLU A 91 -2.97 3.16 21.47
N GLY A 92 -3.77 2.66 22.42
CA GLY A 92 -4.72 1.57 22.18
C GLY A 92 -5.77 1.92 21.13
N ARG A 93 -6.30 3.14 21.17
CA ARG A 93 -7.25 3.66 20.16
C ARG A 93 -6.61 3.75 18.78
N LEU A 94 -5.40 4.32 18.69
CA LEU A 94 -4.65 4.42 17.44
C LEU A 94 -4.33 3.05 16.83
N ILE A 95 -3.86 2.10 17.67
CA ILE A 95 -3.55 0.74 17.26
C ILE A 95 -4.82 0.03 16.74
N ALA A 96 -5.91 0.06 17.48
CA ALA A 96 -7.15 -0.60 17.09
C ALA A 96 -7.67 -0.05 15.74
N ARG A 97 -7.66 1.27 15.60
CA ARG A 97 -8.05 1.94 14.35
C ARG A 97 -7.16 1.55 13.18
N ARG A 98 -5.83 1.60 13.37
CA ARG A 98 -4.88 1.26 12.29
C ARG A 98 -4.97 -0.22 11.90
N LEU A 99 -5.13 -1.13 12.86
CA LEU A 99 -5.32 -2.57 12.58
C LEU A 99 -6.56 -2.85 11.72
N ALA A 100 -7.65 -2.10 11.92
CA ALA A 100 -8.85 -2.22 11.09
C ALA A 100 -8.59 -1.84 9.63
N MET A 101 -7.61 -0.96 9.37
CA MET A 101 -7.22 -0.50 8.03
C MET A 101 -6.16 -1.38 7.37
N LEU A 102 -5.40 -2.17 8.15
CA LEU A 102 -4.35 -3.02 7.60
C LEU A 102 -4.92 -4.25 6.89
N PRO A 103 -4.27 -4.71 5.80
CA PRO A 103 -4.60 -5.98 5.17
C PRO A 103 -4.47 -7.15 6.17
N PRO A 104 -5.40 -8.13 6.17
CA PRO A 104 -5.41 -9.22 7.15
C PRO A 104 -4.11 -10.01 7.22
N GLN A 105 -3.45 -10.23 6.09
CA GLN A 105 -2.16 -10.92 6.05
C GLN A 105 -1.07 -10.20 6.85
N ARG A 106 -1.08 -8.86 6.87
CA ARG A 106 -0.15 -8.04 7.67
C ARG A 106 -0.44 -8.19 9.16
N VAL A 107 -1.72 -8.18 9.53
CA VAL A 107 -2.15 -8.34 10.93
C VAL A 107 -1.83 -9.74 11.46
N TYR A 108 -2.09 -10.80 10.69
CA TYR A 108 -1.69 -12.16 11.09
C TYR A 108 -0.18 -12.33 11.20
N ARG A 109 0.58 -11.65 10.35
CA ARG A 109 2.04 -11.61 10.44
C ARG A 109 2.49 -10.91 11.72
N LEU A 110 1.93 -9.75 12.04
CA LEU A 110 2.19 -9.02 13.28
C LEU A 110 1.97 -9.92 14.52
N PHE A 111 0.85 -10.63 14.58
CA PHE A 111 0.58 -11.54 15.70
C PHE A 111 1.57 -12.71 15.79
N ARG A 112 2.12 -13.15 14.67
CA ARG A 112 3.19 -14.15 14.67
C ARG A 112 4.49 -13.57 15.23
N GLU A 113 4.83 -12.34 14.89
CA GLU A 113 6.01 -11.61 15.36
C GLU A 113 5.89 -11.30 16.87
N LEU A 114 4.74 -10.85 17.35
CA LEU A 114 4.45 -10.68 18.77
C LEU A 114 4.57 -12.00 19.54
N ARG A 115 4.14 -13.11 18.95
CA ARG A 115 4.34 -14.43 19.53
C ARG A 115 5.81 -14.77 19.64
N ALA A 116 6.59 -14.57 18.59
CA ALA A 116 8.03 -14.83 18.60
C ALA A 116 8.77 -13.97 19.66
N ALA A 117 8.27 -12.76 19.90
CA ALA A 117 8.76 -11.85 20.94
C ALA A 117 8.20 -12.13 22.35
N GLY A 118 7.41 -13.18 22.55
CA GLY A 118 6.82 -13.52 23.85
C GLY A 118 5.73 -12.56 24.35
N VAL A 119 5.21 -11.67 23.51
CA VAL A 119 4.20 -10.66 23.87
C VAL A 119 2.81 -11.29 23.90
N GLY A 120 2.23 -11.45 25.10
CA GLY A 120 0.91 -12.08 25.28
C GLY A 120 0.11 -11.48 26.43
N ASN A 121 0.26 -10.19 26.72
CA ASN A 121 -0.39 -9.52 27.84
C ASN A 121 -1.89 -9.27 27.60
N ARG A 122 -2.61 -8.84 28.68
CA ARG A 122 -4.06 -8.59 28.64
C ARG A 122 -4.47 -7.57 27.57
N ARG A 123 -3.65 -6.52 27.38
CA ARG A 123 -3.90 -5.46 26.39
C ARG A 123 -3.87 -6.03 24.96
N THR A 124 -2.80 -6.75 24.62
CA THR A 124 -2.63 -7.35 23.29
C THR A 124 -3.76 -8.33 22.98
N ARG A 125 -4.19 -9.13 23.98
CA ARG A 125 -5.35 -10.04 23.82
C ARG A 125 -6.66 -9.29 23.57
N ALA A 126 -6.88 -8.16 24.25
CA ALA A 126 -8.07 -7.34 24.04
C ALA A 126 -8.11 -6.75 22.63
N ILE A 127 -7.00 -6.16 22.16
CA ILE A 127 -6.86 -5.60 20.81
C ILE A 127 -7.09 -6.68 19.74
N LEU A 128 -6.50 -7.87 19.90
CA LEU A 128 -6.74 -8.98 18.96
C LEU A 128 -8.20 -9.42 18.92
N ARG A 129 -8.86 -9.54 20.08
CA ARG A 129 -10.28 -9.93 20.14
C ARG A 129 -11.16 -8.90 19.45
N GLU A 130 -10.92 -7.63 19.71
CA GLU A 130 -11.63 -6.52 19.07
C GLU A 130 -11.44 -6.58 17.55
N TRP A 131 -10.20 -6.70 17.08
CA TRP A 131 -9.93 -6.81 15.64
C TRP A 131 -10.62 -8.03 15.00
N LEU A 132 -10.59 -9.20 15.64
CA LEU A 132 -11.29 -10.39 15.12
C LEU A 132 -12.82 -10.19 15.08
N ALA A 133 -13.39 -9.48 16.05
CA ALA A 133 -14.82 -9.17 16.08
C ALA A 133 -15.26 -8.25 14.93
N THR A 134 -14.35 -7.41 14.43
CA THR A 134 -14.61 -6.53 13.28
C THR A 134 -14.41 -7.23 11.92
N ARG A 135 -13.96 -8.49 11.90
CA ARG A 135 -13.75 -9.20 10.63
C ARG A 135 -15.08 -9.55 9.94
N PRO A 136 -15.29 -9.13 8.68
CA PRO A 136 -16.54 -9.33 7.97
C PRO A 136 -16.81 -10.82 7.65
N ASP A 137 -15.75 -11.62 7.48
CA ASP A 137 -15.86 -13.04 7.16
C ASP A 137 -14.69 -13.82 7.77
N LEU A 138 -14.89 -14.28 8.99
CA LEU A 138 -13.89 -15.05 9.72
C LEU A 138 -13.68 -16.45 9.13
N ALA A 139 -14.67 -17.02 8.42
CA ALA A 139 -14.51 -18.29 7.70
C ALA A 139 -13.56 -18.13 6.49
N HIS A 140 -13.67 -17.02 5.79
CA HIS A 140 -12.72 -16.69 4.71
C HIS A 140 -11.29 -16.55 5.27
N ASP A 141 -11.12 -15.86 6.38
CA ASP A 141 -9.80 -15.73 7.03
C ASP A 141 -9.28 -17.10 7.50
N ALA A 142 -10.15 -17.97 8.03
CA ALA A 142 -9.77 -19.32 8.46
C ALA A 142 -9.30 -20.20 7.30
N VAL A 143 -9.85 -20.03 6.11
CA VAL A 143 -9.44 -20.76 4.91
C VAL A 143 -8.17 -20.16 4.33
N LYS A 144 -8.12 -18.84 4.17
CA LYS A 144 -7.02 -18.14 3.48
C LYS A 144 -5.78 -17.96 4.36
N TYR A 145 -5.98 -17.67 5.65
CA TYR A 145 -4.89 -17.37 6.61
C TYR A 145 -4.85 -18.37 7.77
N ARG A 146 -5.22 -19.61 7.51
CA ARG A 146 -5.42 -20.67 8.51
C ARG A 146 -4.30 -20.78 9.54
N THR A 147 -3.06 -20.83 9.07
CA THR A 147 -1.87 -20.96 9.94
C THR A 147 -1.71 -19.76 10.87
N GLY A 148 -1.92 -18.55 10.34
CA GLY A 148 -1.84 -17.30 11.10
C GLY A 148 -2.92 -17.21 12.17
N LEU A 149 -4.17 -17.45 11.81
CA LEU A 149 -5.30 -17.44 12.74
C LEU A 149 -5.16 -18.51 13.82
N LYS A 150 -4.79 -19.74 13.44
CA LYS A 150 -4.55 -20.85 14.40
C LYS A 150 -3.43 -20.51 15.40
N SER A 151 -2.33 -19.93 14.90
CA SER A 151 -1.21 -19.51 15.72
C SER A 151 -1.60 -18.41 16.70
N ALA A 152 -2.30 -17.38 16.23
CA ALA A 152 -2.78 -16.28 17.06
C ALA A 152 -3.77 -16.77 18.13
N ALA A 153 -4.74 -17.59 17.76
CA ALA A 153 -5.73 -18.13 18.68
C ALA A 153 -5.08 -18.92 19.84
N ARG A 154 -4.06 -19.72 19.54
CA ARG A 154 -3.31 -20.48 20.58
C ARG A 154 -2.49 -19.58 21.50
N HIS A 155 -1.67 -18.70 20.91
CA HIS A 155 -0.77 -17.87 21.70
C HIS A 155 -1.50 -16.88 22.61
N PHE A 156 -2.56 -16.27 22.10
CA PHE A 156 -3.33 -15.28 22.86
C PHE A 156 -4.47 -15.90 23.69
N HIS A 157 -4.59 -17.24 23.74
CA HIS A 157 -5.60 -17.96 24.48
C HIS A 157 -7.02 -17.43 24.19
N LEU A 158 -7.37 -17.37 22.90
CA LEU A 158 -8.68 -16.88 22.50
C LEU A 158 -9.78 -17.83 22.99
N PRO A 159 -10.83 -17.31 23.63
CA PRO A 159 -11.95 -18.15 24.03
C PRO A 159 -12.70 -18.65 22.78
N PRO A 160 -13.37 -19.81 22.83
CA PRO A 160 -14.17 -20.32 21.72
C PRO A 160 -15.19 -19.30 21.18
N ALA A 161 -15.74 -18.46 22.07
CA ALA A 161 -16.67 -17.39 21.70
C ALA A 161 -16.08 -16.38 20.71
N ALA A 162 -14.77 -16.12 20.77
CA ALA A 162 -14.09 -15.20 19.83
C ALA A 162 -13.90 -15.80 18.42
N LEU A 163 -14.10 -17.10 18.27
CA LEU A 163 -13.99 -17.85 17.01
C LEU A 163 -15.37 -18.31 16.51
N ARG A 164 -16.45 -17.64 16.92
CA ARG A 164 -17.80 -17.97 16.45
C ARG A 164 -18.06 -17.35 15.09
N LEU A 165 -18.64 -18.14 14.21
CA LEU A 165 -19.18 -17.64 12.94
C LEU A 165 -20.54 -16.95 13.22
N PRO A 166 -20.84 -15.82 12.53
CA PRO A 166 -22.16 -15.23 12.62
C PRO A 166 -23.23 -16.25 12.19
N PRO A 167 -24.41 -16.24 12.82
CA PRO A 167 -25.49 -17.12 12.41
C PRO A 167 -25.83 -16.83 10.94
N ALA A 168 -26.03 -17.88 10.15
CA ALA A 168 -26.60 -17.71 8.81
C ALA A 168 -27.97 -17.08 8.94
N ALA A 169 -28.34 -16.19 7.99
CA ALA A 169 -29.65 -15.54 7.97
C ALA A 169 -30.78 -16.57 8.21
N PRO A 170 -31.75 -16.27 9.07
CA PRO A 170 -32.74 -17.25 9.51
C PRO A 170 -33.60 -17.70 8.33
N ARG A 171 -33.49 -18.98 7.94
CA ARG A 171 -34.57 -19.67 7.25
C ARG A 171 -35.48 -20.23 8.35
N LEU A 172 -36.65 -19.68 8.43
CA LEU A 172 -37.79 -19.92 9.29
C LEU A 172 -37.93 -21.34 9.87
N THR A 173 -37.58 -21.51 11.15
CA THR A 173 -38.32 -22.32 12.15
C THR A 173 -37.75 -22.07 13.56
N PRO A 174 -38.57 -21.78 14.61
CA PRO A 174 -38.06 -21.30 15.91
C PRO A 174 -37.33 -22.32 16.78
N GLU A 175 -37.62 -23.59 16.68
CA GLU A 175 -37.03 -24.61 17.57
C GLU A 175 -35.77 -25.29 17.07
N GLY A 176 -35.58 -25.39 15.74
CA GLY A 176 -34.34 -25.89 15.14
C GLY A 176 -33.17 -24.90 15.13
N THR A 177 -33.46 -23.61 15.41
CA THR A 177 -32.49 -22.51 15.28
C THR A 177 -31.46 -22.45 16.39
N ARG A 178 -31.82 -22.84 17.61
CA ARG A 178 -30.92 -22.74 18.77
C ARG A 178 -29.87 -23.84 18.77
N GLN A 179 -30.24 -25.08 18.53
CA GLN A 179 -29.30 -26.20 18.41
C GLN A 179 -28.43 -26.11 17.14
N ALA A 180 -29.00 -25.66 16.04
CA ALA A 180 -28.22 -25.40 14.81
C ALA A 180 -27.24 -24.23 14.96
N ALA A 181 -27.59 -23.20 15.74
CA ALA A 181 -26.69 -22.07 16.05
C ALA A 181 -25.57 -22.50 17.01
N GLU A 182 -25.87 -23.33 18.01
CA GLU A 182 -24.85 -23.88 18.93
C GLU A 182 -23.91 -24.87 18.22
N ALA A 183 -24.43 -25.73 17.35
CA ALA A 183 -23.63 -26.67 16.57
C ALA A 183 -22.70 -25.96 15.58
N ARG A 184 -23.07 -24.79 15.04
CA ARG A 184 -22.25 -23.95 14.18
C ARG A 184 -21.22 -23.13 14.95
N SER A 185 -21.48 -22.84 16.23
CA SER A 185 -20.58 -22.04 17.05
C SER A 185 -19.17 -22.65 17.20
N ASP A 186 -19.06 -23.98 17.13
CA ASP A 186 -17.79 -24.70 17.28
C ASP A 186 -17.14 -25.12 15.97
N GLU A 187 -17.81 -24.91 14.82
CA GLU A 187 -17.29 -25.36 13.52
C GLU A 187 -15.92 -24.77 13.18
N LEU A 188 -15.72 -23.49 13.45
CA LEU A 188 -14.46 -22.82 13.19
C LEU A 188 -13.34 -23.35 14.08
N GLY A 189 -13.65 -23.59 15.35
CA GLY A 189 -12.73 -24.23 16.29
C GLY A 189 -12.32 -25.63 15.85
N ASP A 190 -13.28 -26.45 15.44
CA ASP A 190 -13.02 -27.80 14.92
C ASP A 190 -12.19 -27.71 13.61
N PHE A 191 -12.52 -26.80 12.68
CA PHE A 191 -11.76 -26.60 11.45
C PHE A 191 -10.30 -26.24 11.70
N LEU A 192 -10.05 -25.36 12.67
CA LEU A 192 -8.69 -24.89 12.98
C LEU A 192 -7.87 -25.91 13.77
N PHE A 193 -8.48 -26.57 14.76
CA PHE A 193 -7.75 -27.33 15.78
C PHE A 193 -7.95 -28.84 15.71
N LYS A 194 -9.05 -29.32 15.13
CA LYS A 194 -9.42 -30.75 15.06
C LYS A 194 -9.75 -31.15 13.60
N PRO A 195 -8.78 -31.04 12.66
CA PRO A 195 -9.02 -31.41 11.27
C PRO A 195 -9.41 -32.89 11.21
N GLY A 196 -10.46 -33.20 10.44
CA GLY A 196 -10.96 -34.57 10.31
C GLY A 196 -12.05 -34.98 11.33
N ARG A 197 -12.31 -34.19 12.38
CA ARG A 197 -13.39 -34.50 13.33
C ARG A 197 -14.78 -34.48 12.68
N ARG A 198 -15.00 -33.50 11.77
CA ARG A 198 -16.30 -33.34 11.10
C ARG A 198 -16.27 -33.93 9.69
N LYS A 199 -17.23 -34.80 9.40
CA LYS A 199 -17.46 -35.32 8.04
C LYS A 199 -18.03 -34.24 7.10
N ARG A 200 -18.68 -33.21 7.65
CA ARG A 200 -19.29 -32.10 6.92
C ARG A 200 -19.29 -30.84 7.80
N TYR A 201 -19.11 -29.67 7.19
CA TYR A 201 -19.27 -28.37 7.84
C TYR A 201 -20.58 -27.72 7.36
N GLY A 202 -21.29 -27.04 8.24
CA GLY A 202 -22.49 -26.28 7.89
C GLY A 202 -22.17 -25.00 7.13
N HIS A 203 -20.95 -24.42 7.34
CA HIS A 203 -20.49 -23.28 6.59
C HIS A 203 -19.92 -23.71 5.23
N ALA A 204 -20.51 -23.20 4.12
CA ALA A 204 -20.19 -23.63 2.75
C ALA A 204 -18.69 -23.56 2.42
N LEU A 205 -18.00 -22.48 2.82
CA LEU A 205 -16.58 -22.29 2.51
C LEU A 205 -15.67 -23.27 3.26
N LEU A 206 -15.98 -23.59 4.53
CA LEU A 206 -15.24 -24.58 5.32
C LEU A 206 -15.45 -26.00 4.76
N ASP A 207 -16.67 -26.29 4.32
CA ASP A 207 -16.96 -27.60 3.71
C ASP A 207 -16.34 -27.72 2.32
N ALA A 208 -16.36 -26.67 1.51
CA ALA A 208 -15.65 -26.62 0.23
C ALA A 208 -14.14 -26.87 0.40
N TYR A 209 -13.51 -26.24 1.41
CA TYR A 209 -12.10 -26.49 1.72
C TYR A 209 -11.84 -27.95 2.10
N ARG A 210 -12.69 -28.58 2.88
CA ARG A 210 -12.60 -29.99 3.23
C ARG A 210 -12.72 -30.88 1.98
N ARG A 211 -13.74 -30.64 1.16
CA ARG A 211 -13.99 -31.40 -0.09
C ARG A 211 -12.87 -31.24 -1.11
N ALA A 212 -12.27 -30.04 -1.22
CA ALA A 212 -11.19 -29.75 -2.17
C ALA A 212 -9.95 -30.64 -1.98
N HIS A 213 -9.78 -31.31 -0.84
CA HIS A 213 -8.73 -32.33 -0.66
C HIS A 213 -8.94 -33.60 -1.52
N PHE A 214 -10.18 -33.88 -1.92
CA PHE A 214 -10.58 -35.11 -2.61
C PHE A 214 -11.33 -34.85 -3.93
N GLU A 215 -12.03 -33.72 -4.04
CA GLU A 215 -12.89 -33.34 -5.15
C GLU A 215 -12.32 -32.13 -5.89
N GLN A 216 -11.89 -32.32 -7.15
CA GLN A 216 -11.40 -31.21 -7.96
C GLN A 216 -12.42 -30.08 -8.17
N GLY A 217 -13.73 -30.42 -8.23
CA GLY A 217 -14.78 -29.41 -8.43
C GLY A 217 -14.89 -28.42 -7.26
N ALA A 218 -14.65 -28.88 -6.02
CA ALA A 218 -14.81 -28.08 -4.82
C ALA A 218 -13.74 -26.97 -4.68
N LEU A 219 -12.58 -27.11 -5.31
CA LEU A 219 -11.52 -26.08 -5.25
C LEU A 219 -11.98 -24.73 -5.84
N TYR A 220 -12.85 -24.76 -6.85
CA TYR A 220 -13.38 -23.55 -7.49
C TYR A 220 -14.35 -22.76 -6.62
N GLU A 221 -14.77 -23.30 -5.48
CA GLU A 221 -15.56 -22.60 -4.47
C GLU A 221 -14.70 -21.80 -3.47
N LEU A 222 -13.37 -21.97 -3.54
CA LEU A 222 -12.41 -21.38 -2.60
C LEU A 222 -11.86 -20.03 -3.11
N PRO A 223 -11.28 -19.19 -2.21
CA PRO A 223 -10.53 -18.01 -2.61
C PRO A 223 -9.39 -18.37 -3.57
N PHE A 224 -9.13 -17.51 -4.55
CA PHE A 224 -8.22 -17.74 -5.66
C PHE A 224 -6.87 -18.36 -5.25
N THR A 225 -6.18 -17.75 -4.26
CA THR A 225 -4.86 -18.21 -3.82
C THR A 225 -4.89 -19.61 -3.18
N VAL A 226 -5.98 -19.95 -2.51
CA VAL A 226 -6.17 -21.29 -1.92
C VAL A 226 -6.52 -22.30 -3.01
N ALA A 227 -7.42 -21.93 -3.91
CA ALA A 227 -7.80 -22.71 -5.08
C ALA A 227 -6.60 -23.05 -5.96
N GLU A 228 -5.70 -22.09 -6.20
CA GLU A 228 -4.46 -22.26 -6.97
C GLU A 228 -3.55 -23.33 -6.33
N GLY A 229 -3.41 -23.32 -4.99
CA GLY A 229 -2.66 -24.36 -4.28
C GLY A 229 -3.28 -25.76 -4.42
N PHE A 230 -4.61 -25.87 -4.38
CA PHE A 230 -5.30 -27.14 -4.64
C PHE A 230 -5.22 -27.57 -6.10
N ALA A 231 -5.30 -26.65 -7.05
CA ALA A 231 -5.15 -26.94 -8.48
C ALA A 231 -3.77 -27.54 -8.77
N ALA A 232 -2.70 -26.97 -8.20
CA ALA A 232 -1.35 -27.53 -8.31
C ALA A 232 -1.26 -28.94 -7.70
N ARG A 233 -1.89 -29.15 -6.53
CA ARG A 233 -1.94 -30.47 -5.87
C ARG A 233 -2.69 -31.53 -6.70
N HIS A 234 -3.75 -31.14 -7.40
CA HIS A 234 -4.53 -32.03 -8.27
C HIS A 234 -3.96 -32.15 -9.68
N GLY A 235 -2.81 -31.52 -9.98
CA GLY A 235 -2.18 -31.58 -11.30
C GLY A 235 -2.98 -30.86 -12.40
N ILE A 236 -3.84 -29.90 -12.04
CA ILE A 236 -4.65 -29.14 -13.02
C ILE A 236 -3.76 -28.15 -13.74
N PRO A 237 -3.69 -28.18 -15.08
CA PRO A 237 -2.92 -27.21 -15.85
C PRO A 237 -3.37 -25.77 -15.57
N ARG A 238 -2.40 -24.84 -15.46
CA ARG A 238 -2.67 -23.45 -15.09
C ARG A 238 -3.70 -22.76 -15.99
N GLY A 239 -3.66 -23.01 -17.31
CA GLY A 239 -4.61 -22.45 -18.26
C GLY A 239 -6.06 -22.86 -17.96
N ALA A 240 -6.30 -24.16 -17.81
CA ALA A 240 -7.62 -24.71 -17.48
C ALA A 240 -8.12 -24.23 -16.11
N PHE A 241 -7.21 -24.09 -15.13
CA PHE A 241 -7.56 -23.52 -13.83
C PHE A 241 -8.02 -22.06 -13.95
N LEU A 242 -7.25 -21.21 -14.65
CA LEU A 242 -7.56 -19.79 -14.83
C LEU A 242 -8.88 -19.57 -15.57
N GLU A 243 -9.13 -20.31 -16.66
CA GLU A 243 -10.36 -20.25 -17.43
C GLU A 243 -11.59 -20.54 -16.56
N ARG A 244 -11.55 -21.61 -15.79
CA ARG A 244 -12.67 -22.01 -14.93
C ARG A 244 -12.83 -21.13 -13.70
N MET A 245 -11.74 -20.50 -13.21
CA MET A 245 -11.75 -19.62 -12.04
C MET A 245 -12.14 -18.18 -12.39
N GLU A 246 -11.98 -17.74 -13.65
CA GLU A 246 -12.19 -16.36 -14.11
C GLU A 246 -13.49 -15.73 -13.63
N PRO A 247 -14.68 -16.39 -13.67
CA PRO A 247 -15.94 -15.78 -13.24
C PRO A 247 -15.96 -15.40 -11.76
N ARG A 248 -15.10 -16.03 -10.94
CA ARG A 248 -15.03 -15.85 -9.48
C ARG A 248 -13.84 -15.01 -9.04
N MET A 249 -12.94 -14.69 -9.96
CA MET A 249 -11.79 -13.85 -9.64
C MET A 249 -12.22 -12.42 -9.31
N THR A 250 -11.61 -11.88 -8.27
CA THR A 250 -11.62 -10.44 -8.04
C THR A 250 -10.92 -9.73 -9.19
N ARG A 251 -11.20 -8.45 -9.35
CA ARG A 251 -10.57 -7.62 -10.36
C ARG A 251 -9.03 -7.62 -10.27
N LEU A 252 -8.49 -7.54 -9.04
CA LEU A 252 -7.04 -7.57 -8.82
C LEU A 252 -6.43 -8.92 -9.21
N GLU A 253 -7.11 -10.02 -8.93
CA GLU A 253 -6.67 -11.35 -9.34
C GLU A 253 -6.65 -11.48 -10.86
N ARG A 254 -7.68 -10.97 -11.56
CA ARG A 254 -7.69 -10.93 -13.04
C ARG A 254 -6.52 -10.13 -13.60
N LEU A 255 -6.23 -8.94 -13.06
CA LEU A 255 -5.09 -8.12 -13.49
C LEU A 255 -3.74 -8.81 -13.26
N ARG A 256 -3.57 -9.50 -12.12
CA ARG A 256 -2.35 -10.27 -11.83
C ARG A 256 -2.14 -11.44 -12.78
N THR A 257 -3.21 -12.11 -13.15
CA THR A 257 -3.16 -13.32 -14.00
C THR A 257 -3.23 -13.02 -15.49
N GLN A 258 -3.62 -11.80 -15.90
CA GLN A 258 -3.80 -11.42 -17.30
C GLN A 258 -2.55 -11.67 -18.15
N ARG A 259 -1.34 -11.41 -17.66
CA ARG A 259 -0.10 -11.72 -18.36
C ARG A 259 0.13 -13.22 -18.57
N SER A 260 -0.14 -14.00 -17.53
CA SER A 260 -0.01 -15.46 -17.63
C SER A 260 -1.05 -16.05 -18.57
N ALA A 261 -2.27 -15.50 -18.57
CA ALA A 261 -3.33 -15.92 -19.48
C ALA A 261 -3.04 -15.54 -20.95
N LEU A 262 -2.49 -14.36 -21.22
CA LEU A 262 -2.07 -13.93 -22.55
C LEU A 262 -0.90 -14.77 -23.07
N ALA A 263 0.13 -15.02 -22.24
CA ALA A 263 1.27 -15.84 -22.63
C ALA A 263 0.87 -17.31 -22.92
N LEU A 264 -0.14 -17.83 -22.23
CA LEU A 264 -0.69 -19.16 -22.49
C LEU A 264 -1.53 -19.18 -23.77
N ALA A 265 -2.30 -18.11 -24.05
CA ALA A 265 -3.09 -17.98 -25.28
C ALA A 265 -2.20 -17.84 -26.53
N ASP A 266 -1.04 -17.19 -26.42
CA ASP A 266 -0.06 -17.08 -27.51
C ASP A 266 0.71 -18.38 -27.76
N ALA A 267 0.86 -19.25 -26.74
CA ALA A 267 1.52 -20.56 -26.86
C ALA A 267 0.61 -21.64 -27.45
N ASP A 268 -0.71 -21.48 -27.33
CA ASP A 268 -1.74 -22.45 -27.77
C ASP A 268 -2.28 -22.09 -29.19
N THR A 269 -1.38 -21.89 -30.16
CA THR A 269 -1.76 -21.55 -31.55
C THR A 269 -2.41 -22.71 -32.32
N ALA A 270 -2.75 -23.83 -31.68
CA ALA A 270 -3.25 -25.04 -32.35
C ALA A 270 -4.58 -25.61 -31.80
N GLY A 271 -5.39 -24.86 -31.04
CA GLY A 271 -6.65 -25.36 -30.48
C GLY A 271 -7.83 -24.39 -30.63
N PRO A 272 -9.10 -24.87 -30.58
CA PRO A 272 -10.27 -24.04 -30.81
C PRO A 272 -10.46 -23.04 -29.66
N ARG A 273 -10.36 -21.74 -29.98
CA ARG A 273 -10.81 -20.55 -29.26
C ARG A 273 -10.92 -20.69 -27.73
N ALA A 274 -9.79 -20.67 -27.02
CA ALA A 274 -9.81 -20.25 -25.63
C ALA A 274 -10.39 -18.84 -25.55
N ALA A 275 -11.46 -18.64 -24.77
CA ALA A 275 -12.11 -17.36 -24.63
C ALA A 275 -11.06 -16.34 -24.11
N ARG A 276 -10.78 -15.30 -24.90
CA ARG A 276 -9.87 -14.23 -24.48
C ARG A 276 -10.34 -13.66 -23.15
N PRO A 277 -9.47 -13.57 -22.12
CA PRO A 277 -9.86 -13.05 -20.84
C PRO A 277 -10.47 -11.66 -21.01
N ARG A 278 -11.61 -11.41 -20.35
CA ARG A 278 -12.30 -10.11 -20.39
C ARG A 278 -11.34 -9.03 -19.92
N PRO A 279 -11.15 -7.92 -20.66
CA PRO A 279 -10.32 -6.83 -20.24
C PRO A 279 -10.82 -6.30 -18.89
N ALA A 280 -9.92 -6.19 -17.92
CA ALA A 280 -10.26 -5.56 -16.65
C ALA A 280 -10.47 -4.07 -16.90
N ASP A 281 -11.55 -3.48 -16.35
CA ASP A 281 -11.76 -2.04 -16.41
C ASP A 281 -10.67 -1.33 -15.61
N LEU A 282 -9.77 -0.63 -16.28
CA LEU A 282 -8.61 0.05 -15.70
C LEU A 282 -8.97 1.35 -14.98
N THR A 283 -10.16 1.93 -15.26
CA THR A 283 -10.53 3.26 -14.76
C THR A 283 -10.69 3.35 -13.24
N VAL A 284 -10.98 2.23 -12.58
CA VAL A 284 -11.17 2.20 -11.12
C VAL A 284 -9.90 1.79 -10.35
N MET A 285 -8.78 1.53 -11.05
CA MET A 285 -7.51 1.25 -10.37
C MET A 285 -7.00 2.50 -9.63
N PRO A 286 -6.31 2.33 -8.48
CA PRO A 286 -5.50 3.39 -7.90
C PRO A 286 -4.48 3.91 -8.92
N LEU A 287 -4.25 5.22 -8.93
CA LEU A 287 -3.47 5.89 -9.97
C LEU A 287 -2.04 5.37 -10.07
N THR A 288 -1.33 5.29 -8.92
CA THR A 288 0.05 4.81 -8.90
C THR A 288 0.15 3.34 -9.33
N ARG A 289 -0.81 2.51 -8.92
CA ARG A 289 -0.86 1.12 -9.36
C ARG A 289 -1.14 0.99 -10.85
N LEU A 290 -2.01 1.85 -11.39
CA LEU A 290 -2.29 1.92 -12.83
C LEU A 290 -1.03 2.34 -13.61
N ALA A 291 -0.29 3.34 -13.12
CA ALA A 291 0.98 3.76 -13.71
C ALA A 291 2.00 2.61 -13.74
N LEU A 292 2.15 1.87 -12.65
CA LEU A 292 3.01 0.68 -12.59
C LEU A 292 2.55 -0.43 -13.55
N TYR A 293 1.24 -0.65 -13.68
CA TYR A 293 0.69 -1.57 -14.67
C TYR A 293 1.07 -1.14 -16.08
N VAL A 294 0.85 0.13 -16.45
CA VAL A 294 1.23 0.69 -17.75
C VAL A 294 2.73 0.46 -18.02
N LEU A 295 3.59 0.81 -17.06
CA LEU A 295 5.04 0.60 -17.19
C LEU A 295 5.44 -0.87 -17.28
N SER A 296 4.58 -1.78 -16.82
CA SER A 296 4.83 -3.22 -16.93
C SER A 296 4.62 -3.77 -18.34
N LEU A 297 3.85 -3.09 -19.18
CA LEU A 297 3.59 -3.46 -20.57
C LEU A 297 4.81 -3.15 -21.46
N SER A 298 4.96 -3.86 -22.59
CA SER A 298 5.93 -3.50 -23.62
C SER A 298 5.59 -2.16 -24.26
N LEU A 299 6.56 -1.50 -24.89
CA LEU A 299 6.31 -0.22 -25.57
C LEU A 299 5.26 -0.39 -26.68
N ASP A 300 5.36 -1.46 -27.47
CA ASP A 300 4.39 -1.76 -28.55
C ASP A 300 2.98 -1.95 -28.02
N GLU A 301 2.84 -2.60 -26.86
CA GLU A 301 1.53 -2.80 -26.24
C GLU A 301 0.97 -1.49 -25.69
N ARG A 302 1.81 -0.63 -25.10
CA ARG A 302 1.41 0.72 -24.67
C ARG A 302 0.93 1.56 -25.85
N MET A 303 1.61 1.47 -26.99
CA MET A 303 1.22 2.18 -28.21
C MET A 303 -0.11 1.64 -28.78
N ARG A 304 -0.26 0.33 -28.89
CA ARG A 304 -1.52 -0.28 -29.37
C ARG A 304 -2.73 0.09 -28.50
N ARG A 305 -2.54 0.17 -27.19
CA ARG A 305 -3.59 0.47 -26.20
C ARG A 305 -3.59 1.94 -25.75
N ARG A 306 -2.95 2.83 -26.50
CA ARG A 306 -2.72 4.23 -26.11
C ARG A 306 -4.00 4.94 -25.68
N GLY A 307 -5.08 4.83 -26.44
CA GLY A 307 -6.36 5.49 -26.14
C GLY A 307 -6.96 5.01 -24.81
N GLU A 308 -6.99 3.69 -24.61
CA GLU A 308 -7.49 3.05 -23.38
C GLU A 308 -6.65 3.45 -22.15
N LEU A 309 -5.31 3.32 -22.24
CA LEU A 309 -4.42 3.62 -21.12
C LEU A 309 -4.44 5.10 -20.74
N SER A 310 -4.43 6.01 -21.74
CA SER A 310 -4.52 7.45 -21.50
C SER A 310 -5.86 7.85 -20.90
N HIS A 311 -6.96 7.21 -21.32
CA HIS A 311 -8.28 7.44 -20.73
C HIS A 311 -8.31 6.99 -19.26
N ALA A 312 -7.84 5.78 -18.99
CA ALA A 312 -7.81 5.22 -17.63
C ALA A 312 -6.97 6.08 -16.68
N LEU A 313 -5.75 6.48 -17.10
CA LEU A 313 -4.87 7.33 -16.29
C LEU A 313 -5.50 8.70 -16.00
N ARG A 314 -6.13 9.33 -17.01
CA ARG A 314 -6.83 10.62 -16.80
C ARG A 314 -8.02 10.49 -15.86
N THR A 315 -8.81 9.44 -16.00
CA THR A 315 -9.98 9.19 -15.14
C THR A 315 -9.53 8.94 -13.69
N ALA A 316 -8.51 8.11 -13.48
CA ALA A 316 -7.95 7.87 -12.16
C ALA A 316 -7.37 9.16 -11.54
N ALA A 317 -6.61 9.95 -12.32
CA ALA A 317 -6.04 11.21 -11.85
C ALA A 317 -7.12 12.23 -11.46
N ARG A 318 -8.18 12.38 -12.26
CA ARG A 318 -9.30 13.28 -11.93
C ARG A 318 -10.04 12.86 -10.67
N ARG A 319 -10.21 11.55 -10.47
CA ARG A 319 -10.82 11.01 -9.25
C ARG A 319 -9.99 11.36 -8.01
N VAL A 320 -8.65 11.24 -8.10
CA VAL A 320 -7.74 11.60 -7.00
C VAL A 320 -7.71 13.12 -6.77
N ALA A 321 -7.67 13.92 -7.85
CA ALA A 321 -7.71 15.37 -7.75
C ALA A 321 -9.01 15.88 -7.08
N GLY A 322 -10.14 15.20 -7.31
CA GLY A 322 -11.42 15.52 -6.70
C GLY A 322 -11.81 17.00 -6.86
N PRO A 323 -12.17 17.69 -5.76
CA PRO A 323 -12.55 19.10 -5.80
C PRO A 323 -11.37 20.04 -6.10
N TYR A 324 -10.13 19.58 -6.00
CA TYR A 324 -8.94 20.38 -6.30
C TYR A 324 -8.55 20.39 -7.77
N ALA A 325 -9.29 19.67 -8.63
CA ALA A 325 -9.02 19.64 -10.07
C ALA A 325 -9.07 21.06 -10.66
N GLY A 326 -7.98 21.45 -11.36
CA GLY A 326 -7.87 22.75 -12.00
C GLY A 326 -7.57 23.94 -11.08
N THR A 327 -7.33 23.73 -9.77
CA THR A 327 -7.19 24.83 -8.80
C THR A 327 -5.74 25.26 -8.53
N TRP A 328 -4.75 24.56 -9.06
CA TRP A 328 -3.34 24.80 -8.69
C TRP A 328 -2.62 25.88 -9.52
N GLY A 329 -3.31 26.54 -10.45
CA GLY A 329 -2.70 27.53 -11.32
C GLY A 329 -1.74 26.93 -12.33
N ARG A 330 -0.64 27.64 -12.63
CA ARG A 330 0.45 27.20 -13.52
C ARG A 330 1.36 26.24 -12.78
N VAL A 331 1.44 24.99 -13.23
CA VAL A 331 2.27 23.95 -12.61
C VAL A 331 3.36 23.51 -13.58
N ALA A 332 4.62 23.63 -13.18
CA ALA A 332 5.74 22.97 -13.83
C ALA A 332 6.18 21.77 -13.02
N ALA A 333 6.38 20.63 -13.68
CA ALA A 333 6.81 19.39 -13.06
C ALA A 333 8.09 18.86 -13.68
N VAL A 334 9.14 18.73 -12.88
CA VAL A 334 10.38 18.03 -13.25
C VAL A 334 10.25 16.58 -12.80
N LEU A 335 10.30 15.65 -13.75
CA LEU A 335 9.96 14.25 -13.56
C LEU A 335 11.16 13.37 -13.93
N ASP A 336 11.58 12.55 -13.00
CA ASP A 336 12.77 11.72 -13.18
C ASP A 336 12.43 10.38 -13.85
N ASP A 337 12.94 10.21 -15.07
CA ASP A 337 12.95 8.95 -15.80
C ASP A 337 14.39 8.48 -16.14
N SER A 338 15.38 8.95 -15.38
CA SER A 338 16.77 8.51 -15.46
C SER A 338 16.93 7.02 -15.11
N TYR A 339 18.13 6.49 -15.30
CA TYR A 339 18.41 5.07 -15.11
C TYR A 339 18.07 4.57 -13.69
N SER A 340 18.30 5.37 -12.64
CA SER A 340 17.98 5.02 -11.25
C SER A 340 16.48 4.82 -11.01
N SER A 341 15.61 5.44 -11.82
CA SER A 341 14.15 5.25 -11.76
C SER A 341 13.68 3.83 -12.10
N SER A 342 14.62 2.96 -12.59
CA SER A 342 14.41 1.52 -12.74
C SER A 342 14.07 0.82 -11.41
N GLY A 343 14.48 1.41 -10.28
CA GLY A 343 14.34 0.83 -8.96
C GLY A 343 15.17 -0.44 -8.76
N SER A 344 14.84 -1.22 -7.76
CA SER A 344 15.48 -2.51 -7.47
C SER A 344 14.72 -3.69 -8.08
N GLY A 345 15.27 -4.91 -7.98
CA GLY A 345 14.58 -6.14 -8.35
C GLY A 345 13.27 -6.35 -7.58
N GLU A 346 13.22 -5.93 -6.31
CA GLU A 346 12.05 -6.04 -5.43
C GLU A 346 11.04 -4.90 -5.68
N LYS A 347 11.52 -3.68 -6.00
CA LYS A 347 10.73 -2.48 -6.26
C LYS A 347 10.89 -2.00 -7.71
N ARG A 348 10.71 -2.92 -8.64
CA ARG A 348 10.95 -2.67 -10.06
C ARG A 348 10.10 -1.52 -10.60
N ARG A 349 10.77 -0.50 -11.16
CA ARG A 349 10.16 0.71 -11.76
C ARG A 349 9.28 1.51 -10.79
N ARG A 350 9.43 1.31 -9.48
CA ARG A 350 8.60 2.01 -8.49
C ARG A 350 8.77 3.54 -8.56
N PRO A 351 10.01 4.10 -8.57
CA PRO A 351 10.20 5.54 -8.68
C PRO A 351 9.60 6.12 -9.96
N LEU A 352 9.82 5.47 -11.11
CA LEU A 352 9.23 5.88 -12.38
C LEU A 352 7.69 5.80 -12.37
N GLY A 353 7.13 4.77 -11.73
CA GLY A 353 5.68 4.62 -11.57
C GLY A 353 5.06 5.74 -10.76
N THR A 354 5.74 6.15 -9.69
CA THR A 354 5.34 7.31 -8.89
C THR A 354 5.45 8.61 -9.69
N ALA A 355 6.53 8.81 -10.45
CA ALA A 355 6.69 9.99 -11.31
C ALA A 355 5.60 10.07 -12.40
N LEU A 356 5.26 8.94 -13.05
CA LEU A 356 4.19 8.89 -14.05
C LEU A 356 2.81 9.16 -13.43
N ALA A 357 2.55 8.63 -12.25
CA ALA A 357 1.31 8.89 -11.54
C ALA A 357 1.21 10.36 -11.09
N CYS A 358 2.29 10.94 -10.56
CA CYS A 358 2.38 12.36 -10.23
C CYS A 358 2.18 13.24 -11.47
N HIS A 359 2.79 12.90 -12.63
CA HIS A 359 2.52 13.58 -13.89
C HIS A 359 1.03 13.67 -14.20
N CYS A 360 0.32 12.54 -14.12
CA CYS A 360 -1.11 12.51 -14.42
C CYS A 360 -1.93 13.32 -13.41
N LEU A 361 -1.59 13.24 -12.13
CA LEU A 361 -2.28 13.96 -11.06
C LEU A 361 -2.03 15.47 -11.14
N LEU A 362 -0.78 15.90 -11.30
CA LEU A 362 -0.41 17.31 -11.44
C LEU A 362 -1.08 17.95 -12.65
N LYS A 363 -1.20 17.22 -13.77
CA LYS A 363 -1.97 17.65 -14.93
C LYS A 363 -3.45 17.85 -14.63
N ALA A 364 -4.03 17.05 -13.75
CA ALA A 364 -5.42 17.18 -13.34
C ALA A 364 -5.63 18.33 -12.33
N LEU A 365 -4.63 18.62 -11.49
CA LEU A 365 -4.65 19.70 -10.49
C LEU A 365 -4.39 21.09 -11.11
N ALA A 366 -3.51 21.18 -12.12
CA ALA A 366 -3.18 22.42 -12.80
C ALA A 366 -4.40 23.03 -13.50
N ALA A 367 -4.40 24.36 -13.62
CA ALA A 367 -5.40 25.05 -14.43
C ALA A 367 -5.38 24.51 -15.88
N PRO A 368 -6.53 24.50 -16.58
CA PRO A 368 -6.58 23.98 -17.96
C PRO A 368 -5.56 24.67 -18.88
N GLY A 369 -4.72 23.87 -19.54
CA GLY A 369 -3.66 24.39 -20.43
C GLY A 369 -2.39 24.91 -19.73
N SER A 370 -2.33 24.90 -18.39
CA SER A 370 -1.24 25.52 -17.61
C SER A 370 -0.34 24.48 -16.91
N TYR A 371 -0.16 23.31 -17.53
CA TYR A 371 0.70 22.25 -17.02
C TYR A 371 1.89 22.00 -17.95
N THR A 372 3.10 22.11 -17.42
CA THR A 372 4.36 21.90 -18.16
C THR A 372 5.12 20.71 -17.55
N PRO A 373 5.07 19.52 -18.15
CA PRO A 373 5.89 18.37 -17.74
C PRO A 373 7.26 18.41 -18.39
N LEU A 374 8.30 18.17 -17.59
CA LEU A 374 9.70 18.14 -18.03
C LEU A 374 10.35 16.84 -17.53
N TRP A 375 10.44 15.85 -18.41
CA TRP A 375 11.12 14.59 -18.10
C TRP A 375 12.63 14.75 -18.22
N THR A 376 13.40 14.09 -17.35
CA THR A 376 14.87 14.16 -17.37
C THR A 376 15.44 13.68 -18.70
N SER A 377 14.85 12.68 -19.33
CA SER A 377 15.24 12.21 -20.67
C SER A 377 14.85 13.13 -21.83
N GLY A 378 14.02 14.16 -21.59
CA GLY A 378 13.42 14.98 -22.65
C GLY A 378 12.20 14.35 -23.33
N SER A 379 11.67 13.25 -22.79
CA SER A 379 10.46 12.60 -23.34
C SER A 379 9.25 13.55 -23.29
N THR A 380 8.49 13.59 -24.36
CA THR A 380 7.24 14.36 -24.45
C THR A 380 6.00 13.49 -24.27
N ASP A 381 6.16 12.18 -24.41
CA ASP A 381 5.06 11.21 -24.31
C ASP A 381 5.15 10.39 -23.02
N PRO A 382 4.23 10.59 -22.06
CA PRO A 382 4.26 9.89 -20.78
C PRO A 382 4.06 8.37 -20.89
N LEU A 383 3.47 7.86 -21.97
CA LEU A 383 3.33 6.42 -22.19
C LEU A 383 4.60 5.75 -22.69
N LEU A 384 5.56 6.52 -23.21
CA LEU A 384 6.83 6.01 -23.74
C LEU A 384 8.01 6.14 -22.76
N VAL A 385 7.79 6.77 -21.60
CA VAL A 385 8.84 6.91 -20.57
C VAL A 385 9.38 5.56 -20.15
N ARG A 386 10.70 5.52 -19.97
CA ARG A 386 11.44 4.33 -19.51
C ARG A 386 12.68 4.79 -18.76
N PRO A 387 13.22 3.98 -17.85
CA PRO A 387 14.47 4.32 -17.20
C PRO A 387 15.60 4.45 -18.24
N TYR A 388 16.16 5.65 -18.40
CA TYR A 388 17.17 5.90 -19.40
C TYR A 388 18.07 7.10 -19.06
N GLY A 389 19.37 6.96 -19.26
CA GLY A 389 20.33 8.05 -19.23
C GLY A 389 20.68 8.60 -17.84
N PRO A 390 21.47 9.67 -17.79
CA PRO A 390 21.83 10.37 -16.57
C PRO A 390 20.66 11.21 -16.05
N THR A 391 20.87 11.88 -14.91
CA THR A 391 19.86 12.69 -14.22
C THR A 391 20.21 14.18 -14.30
N PRO A 392 19.84 14.92 -15.36
CA PRO A 392 20.12 16.34 -15.53
C PRO A 392 19.06 17.20 -14.83
N LEU A 393 18.87 17.04 -13.52
CA LEU A 393 17.82 17.77 -12.77
C LEU A 393 18.00 19.27 -12.83
N GLY A 394 19.23 19.76 -12.64
CA GLY A 394 19.50 21.19 -12.64
C GLY A 394 19.08 21.89 -13.94
N THR A 395 19.39 21.30 -15.09
CA THR A 395 18.97 21.82 -16.40
C THR A 395 17.46 21.84 -16.54
N ARG A 396 16.78 20.74 -16.14
CA ARG A 396 15.31 20.65 -16.22
C ARG A 396 14.60 21.59 -15.24
N ILE A 397 15.23 21.90 -14.10
CA ILE A 397 14.72 22.92 -13.17
C ILE A 397 14.81 24.32 -13.80
N ILE A 398 15.90 24.65 -14.51
CA ILE A 398 16.02 25.92 -15.25
C ILE A 398 14.89 26.00 -16.29
N ASP A 399 14.75 24.98 -17.14
CA ASP A 399 13.68 24.91 -18.14
C ASP A 399 12.29 25.10 -17.51
N ALA A 400 12.06 24.52 -16.32
CA ALA A 400 10.80 24.66 -15.59
C ALA A 400 10.54 26.07 -15.10
N LEU A 401 11.58 26.74 -14.57
CA LEU A 401 11.50 28.11 -14.04
C LEU A 401 11.27 29.15 -15.13
N ASP A 402 11.75 28.91 -16.36
CA ASP A 402 11.51 29.79 -17.52
C ASP A 402 10.02 29.92 -17.86
N HIS A 403 9.20 28.91 -17.50
CA HIS A 403 7.74 28.97 -17.64
C HIS A 403 7.04 29.79 -16.54
N THR A 404 7.78 30.40 -15.60
CA THR A 404 7.25 31.20 -14.50
C THR A 404 6.06 30.53 -13.77
N PRO A 405 6.22 29.31 -13.22
CA PRO A 405 5.14 28.56 -12.63
C PRO A 405 4.70 29.16 -11.29
N ASP A 406 3.43 28.99 -10.92
CA ASP A 406 2.96 29.26 -9.58
C ASP A 406 3.40 28.13 -8.62
N ARG A 407 3.59 26.91 -9.17
CA ARG A 407 4.07 25.74 -8.44
C ARG A 407 5.12 24.97 -9.25
N LEU A 408 6.27 24.72 -8.63
CA LEU A 408 7.31 23.83 -9.12
C LEU A 408 7.31 22.54 -8.32
N VAL A 409 7.05 21.40 -8.97
CA VAL A 409 7.07 20.08 -8.32
C VAL A 409 8.17 19.24 -8.96
N ILE A 410 9.13 18.80 -8.15
CA ILE A 410 10.23 17.95 -8.59
C ILE A 410 9.97 16.54 -8.05
N VAL A 411 9.91 15.53 -8.91
CA VAL A 411 9.73 14.12 -8.52
C VAL A 411 10.98 13.34 -8.95
N SER A 412 11.85 13.03 -7.99
CA SER A 412 13.16 12.41 -8.23
C SER A 412 13.65 11.67 -6.98
N ASP A 413 14.62 10.75 -7.16
CA ASP A 413 15.37 10.14 -6.05
C ASP A 413 16.42 11.08 -5.41
N GLY A 414 16.49 12.31 -5.87
CA GLY A 414 17.39 13.34 -5.34
C GLY A 414 18.86 13.22 -5.80
N TRP A 415 19.16 12.32 -6.73
CA TRP A 415 20.50 12.20 -7.31
C TRP A 415 20.60 13.00 -8.61
N ASP A 416 21.32 14.11 -8.54
CA ASP A 416 21.64 14.97 -9.66
C ASP A 416 23.10 14.70 -10.09
N ASN A 417 23.30 14.22 -11.31
CA ASN A 417 24.61 13.76 -11.77
C ASN A 417 25.04 14.27 -13.16
N ALA A 418 24.26 15.18 -13.75
CA ALA A 418 24.55 15.67 -15.09
C ALA A 418 24.21 17.17 -15.27
N PRO A 419 25.11 18.08 -14.80
CA PRO A 419 26.29 17.88 -13.96
C PRO A 419 25.94 17.70 -12.48
N PRO A 420 26.80 17.05 -11.67
CA PRO A 420 26.55 16.80 -10.26
C PRO A 420 26.35 18.09 -9.45
N GLY A 421 25.29 18.16 -8.65
CA GLY A 421 25.02 19.27 -7.73
C GLY A 421 24.40 20.52 -8.36
N LEU A 422 24.21 20.55 -9.68
CA LEU A 422 23.64 21.71 -10.37
C LEU A 422 22.23 22.02 -9.88
N ALA A 423 21.39 21.02 -9.60
CA ALA A 423 20.03 21.22 -9.12
C ALA A 423 20.00 21.98 -7.79
N GLY A 424 20.86 21.62 -6.84
CA GLY A 424 20.99 22.31 -5.57
C GLY A 424 21.43 23.76 -5.73
N GLU A 425 22.42 24.01 -6.58
CA GLU A 425 22.92 25.37 -6.84
C GLU A 425 21.88 26.25 -7.56
N VAL A 426 21.20 25.71 -8.58
CA VAL A 426 20.13 26.43 -9.28
C VAL A 426 19.02 26.81 -8.31
N LEU A 427 18.53 25.88 -7.50
CA LEU A 427 17.49 26.15 -6.52
C LEU A 427 17.93 27.18 -5.45
N ARG A 428 19.17 27.10 -4.98
CA ARG A 428 19.76 28.06 -4.04
C ARG A 428 19.81 29.47 -4.63
N VAL A 429 20.40 29.61 -5.83
CA VAL A 429 20.52 30.91 -6.51
C VAL A 429 19.14 31.47 -6.83
N TRP A 430 18.27 30.65 -7.37
CA TRP A 430 16.91 31.07 -7.69
C TRP A 430 16.17 31.62 -6.46
N ARG A 431 16.13 30.89 -5.33
CA ARG A 431 15.48 31.34 -4.10
C ARG A 431 16.12 32.61 -3.52
N THR A 432 17.44 32.73 -3.54
CA THR A 432 18.15 33.86 -2.92
C THR A 432 18.22 35.11 -3.78
N ARG A 433 18.08 34.98 -5.11
CA ARG A 433 18.28 36.10 -6.04
C ARG A 433 17.03 36.46 -6.85
N LEU A 434 16.27 35.45 -7.34
CA LEU A 434 15.19 35.66 -8.30
C LEU A 434 13.80 35.58 -7.68
N ASP A 435 13.60 34.71 -6.68
CA ASP A 435 12.31 34.53 -6.00
C ASP A 435 12.44 34.65 -4.48
N ARG A 436 12.98 35.79 -4.03
CA ARG A 436 13.18 36.09 -2.59
C ARG A 436 11.88 36.15 -1.80
N GLU A 437 10.79 36.54 -2.45
CA GLU A 437 9.46 36.66 -1.84
C GLU A 437 8.72 35.31 -1.78
N GLY A 438 9.27 34.25 -2.39
CA GLY A 438 8.66 32.93 -2.40
C GLY A 438 7.33 32.87 -3.17
N ARG A 439 7.22 33.60 -4.29
CA ARG A 439 6.01 33.65 -5.13
C ARG A 439 5.70 32.28 -5.75
N THR A 440 6.73 31.53 -6.14
CA THR A 440 6.59 30.16 -6.63
C THR A 440 6.69 29.19 -5.45
N SER A 441 5.65 28.38 -5.23
CA SER A 441 5.73 27.27 -4.30
C SER A 441 6.54 26.13 -4.93
N ALA A 442 7.66 25.76 -4.33
CA ALA A 442 8.49 24.66 -4.81
C ALA A 442 8.52 23.51 -3.81
N VAL A 443 8.44 22.26 -4.29
CA VAL A 443 8.53 21.05 -3.47
C VAL A 443 9.27 19.95 -4.23
N HIS A 444 10.13 19.24 -3.51
CA HIS A 444 10.76 18.01 -3.97
C HIS A 444 10.05 16.80 -3.34
N LEU A 445 9.59 15.88 -4.18
CA LEU A 445 8.92 14.64 -3.79
C LEU A 445 9.86 13.48 -4.12
N ASN A 446 10.36 12.81 -3.09
CA ASN A 446 11.32 11.74 -3.26
C ASN A 446 10.69 10.37 -2.95
N PRO A 447 10.58 9.45 -3.96
CA PRO A 447 10.00 8.12 -3.76
C PRO A 447 10.98 7.10 -3.17
N VAL A 448 12.24 7.47 -2.89
CA VAL A 448 13.30 6.56 -2.50
C VAL A 448 13.89 6.96 -1.14
N TYR A 449 13.89 6.02 -0.20
CA TYR A 449 14.56 6.18 1.08
C TYR A 449 16.06 5.89 0.94
N ASP A 450 16.88 6.81 1.42
CA ASP A 450 18.33 6.66 1.50
C ASP A 450 18.72 6.13 2.89
N ALA A 451 19.20 4.89 2.94
CA ALA A 451 19.56 4.23 4.19
C ALA A 451 20.80 4.86 4.86
N ASP A 452 21.71 5.42 4.10
CA ASP A 452 22.94 6.03 4.61
C ASP A 452 22.66 7.41 5.23
N GLY A 453 21.70 8.14 4.65
CA GLY A 453 21.26 9.45 5.14
C GLY A 453 20.14 9.39 6.19
N PHE A 454 19.59 8.22 6.50
CA PHE A 454 18.42 8.04 7.37
C PHE A 454 17.17 8.85 6.96
N ASP A 455 17.11 9.35 5.73
CA ASP A 455 16.03 10.20 5.20
C ASP A 455 15.85 9.92 3.70
N VAL A 456 14.95 10.65 3.08
CA VAL A 456 14.93 10.83 1.64
C VAL A 456 15.97 11.89 1.24
N ARG A 457 16.72 11.65 0.18
CA ARG A 457 17.77 12.59 -0.25
C ARG A 457 17.17 13.94 -0.62
N ARG A 458 17.70 15.03 -0.04
CA ARG A 458 17.28 16.40 -0.29
C ARG A 458 18.10 16.99 -1.44
N LEU A 459 17.46 17.79 -2.32
CA LEU A 459 18.16 18.49 -3.41
C LEU A 459 18.82 19.79 -2.94
N ALA A 460 18.11 20.58 -2.15
CA ALA A 460 18.59 21.84 -1.60
C ALA A 460 17.90 22.16 -0.28
N PRO A 461 18.56 22.80 0.68
CA PRO A 461 17.93 23.26 1.91
C PRO A 461 16.81 24.29 1.70
N SER A 462 16.86 25.02 0.57
CA SER A 462 15.89 26.07 0.21
C SER A 462 14.58 25.53 -0.39
N VAL A 463 14.46 24.22 -0.63
CA VAL A 463 13.27 23.58 -1.18
C VAL A 463 12.89 22.40 -0.31
N PRO A 464 11.68 22.40 0.27
CA PRO A 464 11.22 21.32 1.13
C PRO A 464 11.19 19.99 0.35
N THR A 465 11.66 18.93 1.01
CA THR A 465 11.63 17.58 0.47
C THR A 465 10.72 16.71 1.32
N ALA A 466 9.74 16.07 0.68
CA ALA A 466 8.86 15.10 1.30
C ALA A 466 9.02 13.71 0.66
N GLY A 467 9.03 12.67 1.49
CA GLY A 467 8.95 11.31 1.02
C GLY A 467 7.58 11.01 0.40
N ILE A 468 7.53 10.39 -0.77
CA ILE A 468 6.28 10.03 -1.43
C ILE A 468 6.26 8.53 -1.78
N ARG A 469 5.18 7.84 -1.42
CA ARG A 469 4.96 6.44 -1.79
C ARG A 469 4.06 6.31 -3.01
N ASP A 470 2.90 6.92 -2.95
CA ASP A 470 1.89 6.89 -3.99
C ASP A 470 1.51 8.32 -4.37
N ALA A 471 1.17 8.58 -5.63
CA ALA A 471 0.79 9.93 -6.06
C ALA A 471 -0.49 10.41 -5.35
N GLU A 472 -1.30 9.48 -4.90
CA GLU A 472 -2.51 9.73 -4.11
C GLU A 472 -2.20 10.44 -2.78
N ASP A 473 -0.99 10.30 -2.26
CA ASP A 473 -0.55 10.93 -1.00
C ASP A 473 -0.23 12.43 -1.19
N LEU A 474 -0.12 12.91 -2.44
CA LEU A 474 0.34 14.26 -2.78
C LEU A 474 -0.40 15.39 -2.03
N PRO A 475 -1.73 15.42 -1.92
CA PRO A 475 -2.42 16.50 -1.25
C PRO A 475 -2.03 16.64 0.24
N ALA A 476 -1.86 15.52 0.94
CA ALA A 476 -1.41 15.49 2.33
C ALA A 476 0.07 15.87 2.47
N LEU A 477 0.90 15.48 1.50
CA LEU A 477 2.34 15.75 1.52
C LEU A 477 2.68 17.22 1.29
N VAL A 478 1.87 17.95 0.52
CA VAL A 478 2.05 19.41 0.36
C VAL A 478 1.85 20.14 1.69
N GLU A 479 0.93 19.70 2.54
CA GLU A 479 0.77 20.22 3.89
C GLU A 479 2.01 19.93 4.76
N ILE A 480 2.53 18.70 4.71
CA ILE A 480 3.74 18.30 5.46
C ILE A 480 4.98 19.03 4.95
N ALA A 481 5.12 19.23 3.64
CA ALA A 481 6.25 19.94 3.06
C ALA A 481 6.37 21.39 3.56
N GLN A 482 5.25 22.05 3.89
CA GLN A 482 5.27 23.38 4.49
C GLN A 482 5.97 23.40 5.87
N PHE A 483 5.88 22.30 6.63
CA PHE A 483 6.62 22.16 7.89
C PHE A 483 8.14 21.97 7.68
N ALA A 484 8.54 21.40 6.53
CA ALA A 484 9.96 21.18 6.21
C ALA A 484 10.71 22.47 5.76
N GLU A 485 10.00 23.58 5.52
CA GLU A 485 10.63 24.87 5.18
C GLU A 485 11.33 25.55 6.39
N GLY A 486 11.32 24.93 7.57
CA GLY A 486 11.92 25.49 8.79
C GLY A 486 11.21 26.76 9.31
N ARG A 487 10.01 27.05 8.79
CA ARG A 487 9.16 28.18 9.21
C ARG A 487 8.18 27.82 10.33
N THR A 488 8.04 26.53 10.61
CA THR A 488 7.07 25.97 11.55
C THR A 488 7.77 25.12 12.58
N GLY A 489 7.53 25.41 13.83
CA GLY A 489 8.20 24.75 14.93
C GLY A 489 7.52 23.49 15.44
N LEU A 490 8.14 22.88 16.45
CA LEU A 490 7.64 21.64 17.08
C LEU A 490 6.21 21.76 17.61
N ALA A 491 5.82 22.95 18.12
CA ALA A 491 4.47 23.20 18.63
C ALA A 491 3.41 23.10 17.52
N GLU A 492 3.69 23.64 16.35
CA GLU A 492 2.78 23.59 15.20
C GLU A 492 2.72 22.20 14.60
N LEU A 493 3.85 21.50 14.53
CA LEU A 493 3.90 20.09 14.11
C LEU A 493 3.08 19.20 15.06
N ARG A 494 3.20 19.41 16.37
CA ARG A 494 2.37 18.70 17.37
C ARG A 494 0.89 19.01 17.18
N ALA A 495 0.52 20.28 17.03
CA ALA A 495 -0.87 20.69 16.78
C ALA A 495 -1.43 20.08 15.48
N TYR A 496 -0.61 19.97 14.44
CA TYR A 496 -0.98 19.25 13.21
C TYR A 496 -1.23 17.77 13.48
N LEU A 497 -0.31 17.09 14.16
CA LEU A 497 -0.46 15.69 14.52
C LEU A 497 -1.69 15.44 15.39
N ASP A 498 -1.96 16.30 16.37
CA ASP A 498 -3.15 16.20 17.23
C ASP A 498 -4.44 16.28 16.42
N ARG A 499 -4.55 17.23 15.48
CA ARG A 499 -5.71 17.33 14.57
C ARG A 499 -5.83 16.10 13.66
N ARG A 500 -4.70 15.53 13.21
CA ARG A 500 -4.71 14.28 12.40
C ARG A 500 -5.15 13.10 13.24
N VAL A 501 -4.66 12.98 14.47
CA VAL A 501 -5.08 11.94 15.44
C VAL A 501 -6.56 12.03 15.75
N GLU A 502 -7.07 13.24 16.03
CA GLU A 502 -8.48 13.46 16.34
C GLU A 502 -9.37 13.01 15.16
N ARG A 503 -9.08 13.47 13.95
CA ARG A 503 -9.80 13.01 12.74
C ARG A 503 -9.69 11.49 12.55
N PHE A 504 -8.48 10.94 12.67
CA PHE A 504 -8.23 9.51 12.47
C PHE A 504 -9.00 8.62 13.45
N VAL A 505 -9.14 9.05 14.69
CA VAL A 505 -9.84 8.27 15.74
C VAL A 505 -11.36 8.43 15.64
N ASN A 506 -11.86 9.62 15.27
CA ASN A 506 -13.28 9.95 15.29
C ASN A 506 -14.01 9.68 13.96
N ASP A 507 -13.29 9.70 12.81
CA ASP A 507 -13.90 9.37 11.53
C ASP A 507 -14.33 7.89 11.53
N ASP A 508 -15.50 7.61 10.94
CA ASP A 508 -15.91 6.22 10.70
C ASP A 508 -14.85 5.49 9.87
N PRO A 509 -14.55 4.21 10.17
CA PRO A 509 -13.64 3.44 9.33
C PRO A 509 -14.15 3.52 7.90
N PRO A 510 -13.28 3.84 6.91
CA PRO A 510 -13.69 3.79 5.53
C PRO A 510 -14.33 2.42 5.31
N CYS A 511 -15.59 2.43 4.89
CA CYS A 511 -16.32 1.21 4.57
C CYS A 511 -15.49 0.52 3.46
N ARG A 512 -14.73 -0.50 3.82
CA ARG A 512 -14.09 -1.33 2.80
C ARG A 512 -15.24 -1.92 2.01
N LEU A 513 -15.44 -1.41 0.80
CA LEU A 513 -16.34 -2.05 -0.13
C LEU A 513 -16.00 -3.55 -0.12
N PRO A 514 -16.98 -4.44 0.12
CA PRO A 514 -16.73 -5.86 -0.03
C PRO A 514 -16.08 -6.05 -1.39
N GLU A 515 -14.97 -6.79 -1.44
CA GLU A 515 -14.36 -7.19 -2.72
C GLU A 515 -15.51 -7.68 -3.60
N GLU A 516 -15.86 -6.92 -4.63
CA GLU A 516 -16.99 -7.23 -5.53
C GLU A 516 -16.75 -8.59 -6.19
N GLY A 517 -17.20 -9.64 -5.57
CA GLY A 517 -17.09 -11.03 -6.00
C GLY A 517 -18.21 -11.92 -5.49
N ARG A 518 -19.13 -11.38 -4.66
CA ARG A 518 -20.26 -12.16 -4.13
C ARG A 518 -21.61 -11.68 -4.67
N ARG A 519 -21.85 -11.78 -5.96
CA ARG A 519 -23.24 -11.89 -6.44
C ARG A 519 -23.59 -13.37 -6.56
N GLY A 520 -24.13 -13.91 -5.45
CA GLY A 520 -24.98 -15.09 -5.52
C GLY A 520 -26.16 -14.79 -6.43
N GLY A 521 -26.41 -15.65 -7.41
CA GLY A 521 -27.49 -15.48 -8.38
C GLY A 521 -28.83 -15.24 -7.69
N ARG A 522 -29.50 -14.14 -8.05
CA ARG A 522 -30.94 -13.94 -7.89
C ARG A 522 -31.60 -14.04 -9.25
N PRO A 523 -32.76 -14.68 -9.35
CA PRO A 523 -33.52 -14.71 -10.57
C PRO A 523 -34.12 -13.34 -10.91
N ARG A 524 -34.31 -13.09 -12.20
CA ARG A 524 -34.91 -11.89 -12.79
C ARG A 524 -36.28 -11.59 -12.21
N GLY A 525 -36.54 -10.33 -11.89
CA GLY A 525 -37.85 -9.78 -11.56
C GLY A 525 -37.76 -8.28 -11.36
N GLU A 526 -38.19 -7.52 -12.36
CA GLU A 526 -38.80 -6.18 -12.35
C GLU A 526 -38.07 -4.96 -11.75
N ASP A 527 -37.78 -3.97 -12.62
CA ASP A 527 -37.52 -2.55 -12.34
C ASP A 527 -38.72 -1.88 -11.62
N PRO A 528 -38.54 -0.83 -10.79
CA PRO A 528 -38.38 0.51 -11.32
C PRO A 528 -37.47 1.50 -10.55
N SER A 529 -36.82 2.41 -11.33
CA SER A 529 -36.50 3.82 -11.09
C SER A 529 -36.29 4.39 -9.68
N GLY A 530 -35.14 5.07 -9.47
CA GLY A 530 -34.94 6.00 -8.37
C GLY A 530 -33.47 6.38 -8.17
N SER A 531 -33.12 7.57 -8.62
CA SER A 531 -31.90 8.32 -8.44
C SER A 531 -31.46 8.44 -6.96
N THR A 532 -30.20 8.26 -6.68
CA THR A 532 -29.33 9.16 -5.89
C THR A 532 -27.95 8.53 -5.70
N VAL A 533 -26.92 9.29 -6.06
CA VAL A 533 -25.49 9.00 -5.82
C VAL A 533 -25.15 9.42 -4.40
N PRO A 534 -24.36 8.66 -3.68
CA PRO A 534 -23.31 9.27 -2.87
C PRO A 534 -21.92 8.67 -3.17
N ASP A 535 -21.03 9.61 -3.32
CA ASP A 535 -19.59 9.55 -3.42
C ASP A 535 -18.97 8.88 -2.18
N SER A 536 -18.02 7.93 -2.38
CA SER A 536 -17.08 7.58 -1.33
C SER A 536 -15.80 6.98 -1.89
N THR A 537 -14.73 7.71 -1.72
CA THR A 537 -13.35 7.33 -1.99
C THR A 537 -12.82 6.39 -0.90
N ALA A 538 -12.37 5.20 -1.26
CA ALA A 538 -11.55 4.35 -0.41
C ALA A 538 -10.34 3.84 -1.18
N SER A 539 -9.16 4.22 -0.71
CA SER A 539 -7.86 3.77 -1.21
C SER A 539 -7.47 2.44 -0.58
N ASP A 540 -7.43 1.38 -1.38
CA ASP A 540 -6.91 0.08 -0.98
C ASP A 540 -5.48 -0.11 -1.54
N SER A 541 -4.47 0.08 -0.67
CA SER A 541 -3.06 -0.12 -0.98
C SER A 541 -2.61 -1.53 -0.61
N THR A 542 -2.85 -2.51 -1.47
CA THR A 542 -2.22 -3.82 -1.36
C THR A 542 -0.94 -3.86 -2.19
N VAL A 543 0.19 -3.93 -1.50
CA VAL A 543 1.52 -4.17 -2.07
C VAL A 543 1.55 -5.54 -2.75
N LEU A 544 2.05 -5.59 -3.98
CA LEU A 544 2.41 -6.82 -4.67
C LEU A 544 3.64 -7.44 -3.97
N ASP A 545 3.39 -8.30 -2.99
CA ASP A 545 4.45 -9.12 -2.39
C ASP A 545 4.62 -10.38 -3.25
N SER A 546 5.74 -10.45 -3.96
CA SER A 546 6.20 -11.68 -4.59
C SER A 546 6.65 -12.63 -3.48
N THR A 547 5.96 -13.75 -3.34
CA THR A 547 6.42 -14.86 -2.51
C THR A 547 7.78 -15.33 -2.99
N ALA A 548 8.82 -15.03 -2.21
CA ALA A 548 10.09 -15.71 -2.31
C ALA A 548 9.87 -17.16 -1.86
N SER A 549 10.10 -18.10 -2.76
CA SER A 549 10.26 -19.49 -2.46
C SER A 549 11.54 -19.67 -1.63
N ASP A 550 11.39 -20.20 -0.43
CA ASP A 550 12.49 -20.75 0.37
C ASP A 550 13.13 -21.90 -0.41
N SER A 551 14.28 -21.66 -0.99
CA SER A 551 15.21 -22.72 -1.39
C SER A 551 16.21 -22.90 -0.26
N THR A 552 16.09 -24.02 0.43
CA THR A 552 17.08 -24.57 1.34
C THR A 552 18.42 -24.73 0.62
N ALA A 553 19.40 -23.94 1.03
CA ALA A 553 20.79 -24.18 0.66
C ALA A 553 21.36 -25.24 1.60
N SER A 554 21.72 -26.37 1.00
CA SER A 554 22.55 -27.40 1.61
C SER A 554 24.00 -26.91 1.71
N ASP A 555 24.53 -27.07 2.91
CA ASP A 555 25.91 -26.96 3.30
C ASP A 555 26.83 -27.86 2.44
N SER A 556 27.90 -27.32 1.88
CA SER A 556 29.06 -28.10 1.49
C SER A 556 30.34 -27.28 1.77
N THR A 557 31.01 -27.68 2.83
CA THR A 557 32.41 -27.43 3.14
C THR A 557 33.32 -27.91 2.00
N ALA A 558 34.23 -27.07 1.56
CA ALA A 558 35.53 -27.53 1.06
C ALA A 558 36.57 -26.40 1.23
N SER A 559 37.57 -26.76 1.92
CA SER A 559 38.88 -26.24 2.26
C SER A 559 39.78 -25.90 1.06
N GLU A 560 40.71 -24.99 1.39
CA GLU A 560 42.15 -24.97 1.01
C GLU A 560 42.63 -24.16 -0.18
N GLU A 561 43.57 -23.30 0.21
CA GLU A 561 44.91 -22.98 -0.35
C GLU A 561 45.04 -22.05 -1.59
N ARG A 562 45.59 -20.96 -1.31
CA ARG A 562 46.80 -20.16 -1.59
C ARG A 562 46.52 -18.69 -1.78
#